data_630b3563a283a180b8a846187fa7462f
#
_entry.id   630b3563a283a180b8a846187fa7462f
#
_cell.length_a   1.000
_cell.length_b   1.000
_cell.length_c   1.000
_cell.angle_alpha   90.00
_cell.angle_beta   90.00
_cell.angle_gamma   90.00
#
_symmetry.space_group_name_H-M   'P 1'
#
loop_
_entity.id
_entity.type
_entity.pdbx_description
1 polymer ?
#
loop_
_entity_poly.entity_id
_entity_poly.type
_entity_poly.pdbx_seq_one_letter_code
_entity_poly.pdbx_strand_id
1 'polypeptide(L)'
;MENTTNREILTFLRSHQDEMTDQLARLIELESPTNHKPSLDHLSAYLARVLRELGASVQTLPQSEAGDHVLARWGEGAGGALMLCHMDTVWDVGTVAERP
;
A
#
# COMPACT_ATOMS: atom_id res chain seq x y z
N MET A 1 -11.81 25.98 10.79
CA MET A 1 -11.04 24.89 11.41
C MET A 1 -10.86 23.73 10.44
N GLU A 2 -11.95 23.05 10.05
CA GLU A 2 -11.86 21.95 9.09
C GLU A 2 -11.23 22.37 7.76
N ASN A 3 -11.58 23.54 7.21
CA ASN A 3 -11.02 24.04 5.96
C ASN A 3 -9.50 24.23 6.03
N THR A 4 -8.98 24.69 7.19
CA THR A 4 -7.55 24.85 7.41
C THR A 4 -6.84 23.49 7.41
N THR A 5 -7.38 22.52 8.13
CA THR A 5 -6.85 21.16 8.18
C THR A 5 -6.85 20.51 6.79
N ASN A 6 -7.94 20.64 6.06
CA ASN A 6 -8.05 20.10 4.70
C ASN A 6 -7.05 20.77 3.76
N ARG A 7 -6.83 22.06 3.89
CA ARG A 7 -5.81 22.77 3.10
C ARG A 7 -4.40 22.29 3.42
N GLU A 8 -4.11 22.07 4.69
CA GLU A 8 -2.82 21.56 5.13
C GLU A 8 -2.55 20.17 4.56
N ILE A 9 -3.54 19.28 4.60
CA ILE A 9 -3.46 17.94 4.02
C ILE A 9 -3.24 18.04 2.50
N LEU A 10 -4.01 18.86 1.82
CA LEU A 10 -3.89 19.02 0.36
C LEU A 10 -2.51 19.57 -0.02
N THR A 11 -2.04 20.57 0.71
CA THR A 11 -0.72 21.16 0.49
C THR A 11 0.39 20.12 0.70
N PHE A 12 0.29 19.35 1.77
CA PHE A 12 1.22 18.27 2.05
C PHE A 12 1.24 17.25 0.88
N LEU A 13 0.08 16.78 0.45
CA LEU A 13 -0.02 15.81 -0.64
C LEU A 13 0.56 16.36 -1.95
N ARG A 14 0.25 17.61 -2.28
CA ARG A 14 0.78 18.25 -3.48
C ARG A 14 2.29 18.38 -3.44
N SER A 15 2.86 18.70 -2.28
CA SER A 15 4.31 18.83 -2.12
C SER A 15 5.05 17.49 -2.20
N HIS A 16 4.32 16.37 -2.03
CA HIS A 16 4.88 15.01 -2.07
C HIS A 16 4.43 14.21 -3.30
N GLN A 17 3.86 14.89 -4.31
CA GLN A 17 3.30 14.21 -5.48
C GLN A 17 4.34 13.36 -6.22
N ASP A 18 5.54 13.86 -6.39
CA ASP A 18 6.60 13.13 -7.10
C ASP A 18 7.00 11.86 -6.33
N GLU A 19 7.12 11.97 -5.01
CA GLU A 19 7.42 10.81 -4.15
C GLU A 19 6.31 9.76 -4.22
N MET A 20 5.05 10.20 -4.22
CA MET A 20 3.90 9.30 -4.32
C MET A 20 3.87 8.59 -5.68
N THR A 21 4.18 9.31 -6.75
CA THR A 21 4.26 8.75 -8.10
C THR A 21 5.37 7.71 -8.20
N ASP A 22 6.54 8.00 -7.65
CA ASP A 22 7.67 7.07 -7.62
C ASP A 22 7.33 5.82 -6.83
N GLN A 23 6.67 5.98 -5.68
CA GLN A 23 6.26 4.86 -4.84
C GLN A 23 5.23 3.99 -5.55
N LEU A 24 4.27 4.61 -6.24
CA LEU A 24 3.27 3.88 -7.02
C LEU A 24 3.94 3.07 -8.14
N ALA A 25 4.91 3.65 -8.83
CA ALA A 25 5.66 2.95 -9.88
C ALA A 25 6.35 1.69 -9.32
N ARG A 26 6.94 1.77 -8.14
CA ARG A 26 7.57 0.62 -7.49
C ARG A 26 6.57 -0.48 -7.14
N LEU A 27 5.39 -0.09 -6.65
CA LEU A 27 4.33 -1.05 -6.35
C LEU A 27 3.87 -1.78 -7.62
N ILE A 28 3.74 -1.06 -8.73
CA ILE A 28 3.33 -1.62 -10.02
C ILE A 28 4.40 -2.59 -10.54
N GLU A 29 5.67 -2.25 -10.41
CA GLU A 29 6.79 -3.10 -10.83
C GLU A 29 6.85 -4.43 -10.09
N LEU A 30 6.32 -4.50 -8.88
CA LEU A 30 6.27 -5.73 -8.10
C LEU A 30 5.21 -6.72 -8.59
N GLU A 31 4.38 -6.30 -9.52
CA GLU A 31 3.34 -7.12 -10.15
C GLU A 31 2.65 -8.11 -9.20
N SER A 32 1.34 -7.98 -9.05
CA SER A 32 0.60 -8.72 -8.02
C SER A 32 -0.71 -9.30 -8.53
N PRO A 33 -0.66 -10.23 -9.52
CA PRO A 33 -1.91 -10.84 -10.00
C PRO A 33 -2.61 -11.63 -8.90
N THR A 34 -3.93 -11.53 -8.87
CA THR A 34 -4.79 -12.11 -7.83
C THR A 34 -4.52 -13.60 -7.59
N ASN A 35 -4.22 -14.34 -8.64
CA ASN A 35 -4.05 -15.79 -8.60
C ASN A 35 -2.58 -16.23 -8.41
N HIS A 36 -1.67 -15.32 -8.11
CA HIS A 36 -0.25 -15.65 -7.95
C HIS A 36 0.23 -15.30 -6.55
N LYS A 37 -0.01 -16.21 -5.60
CA LYS A 37 0.34 -15.99 -4.19
C LYS A 37 1.80 -15.57 -3.94
N PRO A 38 2.83 -16.17 -4.55
CA PRO A 38 4.21 -15.74 -4.29
C PRO A 38 4.45 -14.27 -4.60
N SER A 39 3.89 -13.74 -5.69
CA SER A 39 4.01 -12.33 -6.04
C SER A 39 3.27 -11.44 -5.03
N LEU A 40 2.08 -11.85 -4.62
CA LEU A 40 1.31 -11.13 -3.61
C LEU A 40 2.01 -11.11 -2.27
N ASP A 41 2.59 -12.21 -1.84
CA ASP A 41 3.34 -12.28 -0.58
C ASP A 41 4.59 -11.39 -0.62
N HIS A 42 5.24 -11.31 -1.76
CA HIS A 42 6.37 -10.39 -1.97
C HIS A 42 5.93 -8.93 -1.82
N LEU A 43 4.81 -8.57 -2.45
CA LEU A 43 4.25 -7.23 -2.31
C LEU A 43 3.82 -6.95 -0.87
N SER A 44 3.19 -7.92 -0.20
CA SER A 44 2.80 -7.79 1.21
C SER A 44 4.00 -7.49 2.09
N ALA A 45 5.11 -8.21 1.90
CA ALA A 45 6.33 -7.98 2.66
C ALA A 45 6.92 -6.59 2.40
N TYR A 46 6.89 -6.14 1.16
CA TYR A 46 7.35 -4.80 0.79
C TYR A 46 6.50 -3.72 1.45
N LEU A 47 5.18 -3.85 1.35
CA LEU A 47 4.24 -2.90 1.97
C LEU A 47 4.39 -2.88 3.49
N ALA A 48 4.55 -4.04 4.12
CA ALA A 48 4.76 -4.11 5.57
C ALA A 48 5.99 -3.31 5.97
N ARG A 49 7.08 -3.42 5.22
CA ARG A 49 8.30 -2.66 5.48
C ARG A 49 8.08 -1.15 5.32
N VAL A 50 7.47 -0.74 4.21
CA VAL A 50 7.20 0.68 3.95
C VAL A 50 6.32 1.28 5.04
N LEU A 51 5.27 0.57 5.44
CA LEU A 51 4.35 1.05 6.47
C LEU A 51 5.02 1.17 7.83
N ARG A 52 5.93 0.25 8.17
CA ARG A 52 6.73 0.36 9.39
C ARG A 52 7.66 1.58 9.34
N GLU A 53 8.28 1.84 8.21
CA GLU A 53 9.13 3.02 8.01
C GLU A 53 8.32 4.32 8.17
N LEU A 54 7.03 4.27 7.88
CA LEU A 54 6.12 5.40 8.08
C LEU A 54 5.58 5.50 9.52
N GLY A 55 6.06 4.65 10.41
CA GLY A 55 5.72 4.70 11.83
C GLY A 55 4.55 3.84 12.25
N ALA A 56 4.01 3.01 11.37
CA ALA A 56 2.91 2.12 11.71
C ALA A 56 3.36 0.91 12.53
N SER A 57 2.46 0.42 13.36
CA SER A 57 2.53 -0.92 13.91
C SER A 57 1.92 -1.86 12.88
N VAL A 58 2.68 -2.81 12.37
CA VAL A 58 2.27 -3.63 11.22
C VAL A 58 2.19 -5.11 11.61
N GLN A 59 1.11 -5.75 11.16
CA GLN A 59 0.89 -7.17 11.33
C GLN A 59 0.61 -7.78 9.96
N THR A 60 1.29 -8.87 9.65
CA THR A 60 0.99 -9.68 8.47
C THR A 60 0.05 -10.81 8.88
N LEU A 61 -1.03 -10.97 8.14
CA LEU A 61 -2.04 -12.01 8.38
C LEU A 61 -1.91 -13.07 7.30
N PRO A 62 -1.20 -14.19 7.57
CA PRO A 62 -0.97 -15.22 6.56
C PRO A 62 -2.27 -15.84 6.04
N GLN A 63 -2.31 -16.10 4.74
CA GLN A 63 -3.40 -16.78 4.07
C GLN A 63 -2.87 -18.04 3.40
N SER A 64 -3.68 -19.09 3.31
CA SER A 64 -3.24 -20.36 2.75
C SER A 64 -3.31 -20.38 1.21
N GLU A 65 -4.34 -19.79 0.63
CA GLU A 65 -4.59 -19.85 -0.81
C GLU A 65 -4.45 -18.49 -1.50
N ALA A 66 -4.61 -17.42 -0.77
CA ALA A 66 -4.51 -16.05 -1.26
C ALA A 66 -3.21 -15.40 -0.79
N GLY A 67 -2.89 -14.21 -1.31
CA GLY A 67 -1.79 -13.42 -0.79
C GLY A 67 -2.02 -13.02 0.66
N ASP A 68 -0.95 -12.90 1.43
CA ASP A 68 -1.03 -12.52 2.83
C ASP A 68 -1.57 -11.10 2.97
N HIS A 69 -2.39 -10.88 4.00
CA HIS A 69 -2.94 -9.55 4.28
C HIS A 69 -1.98 -8.75 5.15
N VAL A 70 -2.05 -7.44 5.01
CA VAL A 70 -1.26 -6.50 5.82
C VAL A 70 -2.21 -5.59 6.59
N LEU A 71 -2.03 -5.51 7.91
CA LEU A 71 -2.76 -4.60 8.77
C LEU A 71 -1.79 -3.61 9.38
N ALA A 72 -2.02 -2.34 9.18
CA ALA A 72 -1.19 -1.27 9.73
C ALA A 72 -2.03 -0.33 10.59
N ARG A 73 -1.47 0.08 11.70
CA ARG A 73 -2.13 0.98 12.65
C ARG A 73 -1.20 2.10 13.07
N TRP A 74 -1.76 3.31 13.15
CA TRP A 74 -1.10 4.47 13.71
C TRP A 74 -1.92 5.00 14.87
N GLY A 75 -1.23 5.45 15.91
CA GLY A 75 -1.87 6.04 17.08
C GLY A 75 -2.45 5.01 18.03
N GLU A 76 -3.13 5.51 19.06
CA GLU A 76 -3.71 4.73 20.14
C GLU A 76 -5.13 5.23 20.43
N GLY A 77 -5.87 4.43 21.18
CA GLY A 77 -7.21 4.78 21.62
C GLY A 77 -8.30 4.10 20.83
N ALA A 78 -9.54 4.43 21.18
CA ALA A 78 -10.73 3.89 20.53
C ALA A 78 -11.19 4.81 19.40
N GLY A 79 -11.82 4.22 18.39
CA GLY A 79 -12.33 4.96 17.25
C GLY A 79 -11.28 5.16 16.17
N GLY A 80 -11.50 6.16 15.32
CA GLY A 80 -10.60 6.47 14.21
C GLY A 80 -11.18 6.08 12.87
N ALA A 81 -10.32 6.03 11.85
CA ALA A 81 -10.71 5.70 10.48
C ALA A 81 -10.08 4.38 10.06
N LEU A 82 -10.85 3.56 9.36
CA LEU A 82 -10.36 2.34 8.74
C LEU A 82 -10.32 2.54 7.23
N MET A 83 -9.15 2.35 6.63
CA MET A 83 -8.98 2.40 5.19
C MET A 83 -8.83 0.98 4.66
N LEU A 84 -9.74 0.55 3.79
CA LEU A 84 -9.69 -0.75 3.14
C LEU A 84 -9.19 -0.60 1.72
N CYS A 85 -8.09 -1.26 1.41
CA CYS A 85 -7.48 -1.22 0.09
C CYS A 85 -7.16 -2.64 -0.36
N HIS A 86 -7.09 -2.84 -1.67
CA HIS A 86 -6.59 -4.09 -2.22
C HIS A 86 -5.27 -3.85 -2.94
N MET A 87 -4.40 -4.86 -2.95
CA MET A 87 -3.08 -4.76 -3.58
C MET A 87 -2.93 -5.68 -4.78
N ASP A 88 -3.91 -6.55 -5.01
CA ASP A 88 -3.89 -7.46 -6.15
C ASP A 88 -4.36 -6.76 -7.44
N THR A 89 -3.89 -7.27 -8.56
CA THR A 89 -4.26 -6.75 -9.88
C THR A 89 -4.74 -7.89 -10.79
N VAL A 90 -5.28 -7.52 -11.94
CA VAL A 90 -5.75 -8.49 -12.95
C VAL A 90 -4.71 -8.81 -14.02
N TRP A 91 -3.53 -8.16 -13.94
CA TRP A 91 -2.50 -8.29 -14.96
C TRP A 91 -1.52 -9.39 -14.61
N ASP A 92 -1.20 -10.25 -15.57
CA ASP A 92 -0.24 -11.33 -15.39
C ASP A 92 1.19 -10.82 -15.17
N VAL A 93 2.01 -11.63 -14.50
CA VAL A 93 3.44 -11.33 -14.35
C VAL A 93 4.08 -11.23 -15.74
N GLY A 94 4.88 -10.18 -15.92
CA GLY A 94 5.52 -9.86 -17.20
C GLY A 94 4.85 -8.73 -17.96
N THR A 95 3.62 -8.33 -17.56
CA THR A 95 2.88 -7.30 -18.25
C THR A 95 3.59 -5.94 -18.23
N VAL A 96 4.26 -5.61 -17.12
CA VAL A 96 4.99 -4.33 -16.99
C VAL A 96 6.10 -4.21 -18.04
N ALA A 97 6.77 -5.31 -18.36
CA ALA A 97 7.82 -5.33 -19.37
C ALA A 97 7.27 -5.06 -20.78
N GLU A 98 6.04 -5.47 -21.04
CA GLU A 98 5.37 -5.27 -22.33
C GLU A 98 4.65 -3.93 -22.44
N ARG A 99 4.16 -3.40 -21.31
CA ARG A 99 3.31 -2.21 -21.26
C ARG A 99 3.73 -1.33 -20.07
N PRO A 100 4.93 -0.76 -20.15
CA PRO A 100 5.47 0.06 -19.07
C PRO A 100 4.69 1.36 -18.81
#